data_72fb2208b16e0e0e9cc678df0b240421
#
_entry.id   72fb2208b16e0e0e9cc678df0b240421
#
_cell.length_a   1.000
_cell.length_b   1.000
_cell.length_c   1.000
_cell.angle_alpha   90.00
_cell.angle_beta   90.00
_cell.angle_gamma   90.00
#
_symmetry.space_group_name_H-M   'P 1'
#
loop_
_entity.id
_entity.type
_entity.pdbx_description
1 polymer ?
#
loop_
_entity_poly.entity_id
_entity_poly.type
_entity_poly.pdbx_seq_one_letter_code
_entity_poly.pdbx_strand_id
1 'polypeptide(L)'
;NGSDKTYQELNDMQDMFKDRNEVIEKSVKDHDDQVGYAVKKYLDDNNLEYKESDIDKIAEIGSGIVRYYKNKFERVRPYQLAEALNMKFDHMPLDSDSMKSPAYPSGHSLQSRLIAEYYAEQYPEHRKGLIAGAEECGKGRIYAGWHYPSDHTASVKLAKQIYPNITMRKTFKESIIDIPRRTYAPKVFDDADTKDPKIRASVKAQIDKQLKEFESEYPILKTSLIGSILTKRYRKDADLDINVLFDVPEDKREIERERLSKKYLSAKNPDNIQGKLI
;
A
#
# COMPACT_ATOMS: atom_id res chain seq x y z
N ASN A 1 0.61 -0.44 18.00
CA ASN A 1 -0.76 -0.67 18.42
C ASN A 1 -0.80 -0.71 19.95
N GLY A 2 -1.70 0.04 20.60
CA GLY A 2 -1.84 0.05 22.06
C GLY A 2 -0.94 1.07 22.80
N SER A 3 -0.44 2.11 22.12
CA SER A 3 0.20 3.23 22.79
C SER A 3 -0.85 4.15 23.42
N ASP A 4 -0.48 4.90 24.49
CA ASP A 4 -1.35 5.90 25.13
C ASP A 4 -1.96 6.85 24.12
N LYS A 5 -1.18 7.23 23.11
CA LYS A 5 -1.66 8.07 22.01
C LYS A 5 -2.79 7.41 21.21
N THR A 6 -2.74 6.11 20.96
CA THR A 6 -3.79 5.39 20.24
C THR A 6 -5.08 5.31 21.06
N TYR A 7 -4.96 5.11 22.38
CA TYR A 7 -6.11 5.17 23.28
C TYR A 7 -6.73 6.57 23.33
N GLN A 8 -5.90 7.61 23.37
CA GLN A 8 -6.39 8.98 23.31
C GLN A 8 -7.14 9.25 21.99
N GLU A 9 -6.60 8.80 20.85
CA GLU A 9 -7.31 8.94 19.55
C GLU A 9 -8.68 8.26 19.57
N LEU A 10 -8.83 7.08 20.19
CA LEU A 10 -10.15 6.41 20.30
C LEU A 10 -11.13 7.22 21.15
N ASN A 11 -10.69 7.81 22.26
CA ASN A 11 -11.53 8.65 23.09
C ASN A 11 -11.93 9.94 22.37
N ASP A 12 -10.98 10.62 21.70
CA ASP A 12 -11.24 11.82 20.91
C ASP A 12 -12.26 11.55 19.81
N MET A 13 -12.18 10.38 19.16
CA MET A 13 -13.14 9.97 18.13
C MET A 13 -14.55 9.78 18.70
N GLN A 14 -14.71 9.21 19.90
CA GLN A 14 -16.01 9.10 20.56
C GLN A 14 -16.65 10.46 20.84
N ASP A 15 -15.84 11.45 21.21
CA ASP A 15 -16.33 12.83 21.36
C ASP A 15 -16.76 13.42 20.01
N MET A 16 -15.99 13.20 18.96
CA MET A 16 -16.35 13.62 17.59
C MET A 16 -17.66 12.99 17.10
N PHE A 17 -17.96 11.75 17.50
CA PHE A 17 -19.21 11.08 17.06
C PHE A 17 -20.49 11.78 17.57
N LYS A 18 -20.39 12.58 18.65
CA LYS A 18 -21.52 13.39 19.15
C LYS A 18 -21.96 14.47 18.15
N ASP A 19 -21.05 14.91 17.27
CA ASP A 19 -21.30 15.90 16.23
C ASP A 19 -21.86 15.27 14.94
N ARG A 20 -21.93 13.92 14.86
CA ARG A 20 -22.43 13.19 13.69
C ARG A 20 -23.91 13.51 13.47
N ASN A 21 -24.24 13.79 12.24
CA ASN A 21 -25.60 14.09 11.80
C ASN A 21 -25.82 13.54 10.37
N GLU A 22 -27.04 13.62 9.88
CA GLU A 22 -27.43 13.10 8.57
C GLU A 22 -26.57 13.67 7.41
N VAL A 23 -26.11 14.92 7.52
CA VAL A 23 -25.28 15.55 6.50
C VAL A 23 -23.92 14.90 6.44
N ILE A 24 -23.30 14.69 7.60
CA ILE A 24 -22.00 13.98 7.71
C ILE A 24 -22.13 12.54 7.23
N GLU A 25 -23.18 11.84 7.66
CA GLU A 25 -23.40 10.45 7.24
C GLU A 25 -23.63 10.33 5.74
N LYS A 26 -24.38 11.25 5.14
CA LYS A 26 -24.55 11.31 3.69
C LYS A 26 -23.21 11.56 2.99
N SER A 27 -22.45 12.55 3.45
CA SER A 27 -21.12 12.84 2.89
C SER A 27 -20.17 11.62 2.96
N VAL A 28 -20.18 10.87 4.06
CA VAL A 28 -19.41 9.63 4.20
C VAL A 28 -19.77 8.60 3.12
N LYS A 29 -21.07 8.43 2.85
CA LYS A 29 -21.58 7.51 1.82
C LYS A 29 -21.20 7.96 0.42
N ASP A 30 -21.41 9.25 0.12
CA ASP A 30 -21.09 9.83 -1.20
C ASP A 30 -19.58 9.68 -1.54
N HIS A 31 -18.70 9.71 -0.52
CA HIS A 31 -17.26 9.53 -0.70
C HIS A 31 -16.80 8.06 -0.70
N ASP A 32 -17.63 7.12 -0.31
CA ASP A 32 -17.18 5.73 -0.19
C ASP A 32 -16.83 5.12 -1.54
N ASP A 33 -17.68 5.35 -2.53
CA ASP A 33 -17.46 4.88 -3.89
C ASP A 33 -16.59 5.83 -4.73
N GLN A 34 -16.54 7.12 -4.36
CA GLN A 34 -15.90 8.17 -5.15
C GLN A 34 -15.01 9.07 -4.28
N VAL A 35 -13.75 8.69 -4.13
CA VAL A 35 -12.76 9.45 -3.32
C VAL A 35 -12.58 10.92 -3.74
N GLY A 36 -12.96 11.27 -4.97
CA GLY A 36 -12.95 12.62 -5.51
C GLY A 36 -14.27 13.37 -5.42
N TYR A 37 -15.32 12.81 -4.81
CA TYR A 37 -16.70 13.35 -4.85
C TYR A 37 -16.79 14.83 -4.51
N ALA A 38 -16.32 15.27 -3.32
CA ALA A 38 -16.43 16.65 -2.92
C ALA A 38 -15.55 17.60 -3.75
N VAL A 39 -14.42 17.12 -4.26
CA VAL A 39 -13.58 17.90 -5.18
C VAL A 39 -14.30 18.10 -6.52
N LYS A 40 -14.90 17.04 -7.07
CA LYS A 40 -15.73 17.12 -8.29
C LYS A 40 -16.91 18.07 -8.11
N LYS A 41 -17.64 17.86 -7.02
CA LYS A 41 -18.78 18.74 -6.70
C LYS A 41 -18.36 20.22 -6.65
N TYR A 42 -17.20 20.51 -6.04
CA TYR A 42 -16.67 21.87 -6.01
C TYR A 42 -16.33 22.39 -7.42
N LEU A 43 -15.74 21.57 -8.28
CA LEU A 43 -15.45 21.92 -9.67
C LEU A 43 -16.74 22.23 -10.44
N ASP A 44 -17.76 21.37 -10.31
CA ASP A 44 -19.08 21.55 -10.94
C ASP A 44 -19.79 22.82 -10.44
N ASP A 45 -19.85 23.03 -9.12
CA ASP A 45 -20.50 24.18 -8.49
C ASP A 45 -19.86 25.53 -8.92
N ASN A 46 -18.58 25.50 -9.35
CA ASN A 46 -17.86 26.69 -9.81
C ASN A 46 -17.66 26.72 -11.34
N ASN A 47 -18.28 25.84 -12.09
CA ASN A 47 -18.17 25.70 -13.55
C ASN A 47 -16.71 25.56 -14.03
N LEU A 48 -15.89 24.80 -13.31
CA LEU A 48 -14.50 24.53 -13.64
C LEU A 48 -14.38 23.23 -14.44
N GLU A 49 -13.63 23.26 -15.52
CA GLU A 49 -13.45 22.09 -16.37
C GLU A 49 -12.59 21.02 -15.70
N TYR A 50 -12.99 19.77 -15.84
CA TYR A 50 -12.18 18.63 -15.39
C TYR A 50 -12.40 17.40 -16.29
N LYS A 51 -11.51 16.43 -16.15
CA LYS A 51 -11.62 15.14 -16.84
C LYS A 51 -11.71 14.02 -15.81
N GLU A 52 -12.77 13.21 -15.87
CA GLU A 52 -12.93 12.03 -15.04
C GLU A 52 -11.69 11.13 -15.13
N SER A 53 -11.17 10.93 -16.34
CA SER A 53 -9.99 10.10 -16.56
C SER A 53 -8.74 10.57 -15.79
N ASP A 54 -8.65 11.86 -15.46
CA ASP A 54 -7.53 12.39 -14.67
C ASP A 54 -7.75 12.12 -13.18
N ILE A 55 -8.99 12.25 -12.72
CA ILE A 55 -9.40 11.89 -11.36
C ILE A 55 -9.12 10.41 -11.11
N ASP A 56 -9.55 9.53 -12.01
CA ASP A 56 -9.35 8.08 -11.90
C ASP A 56 -7.87 7.70 -11.86
N LYS A 57 -7.08 8.29 -12.74
CA LYS A 57 -5.62 8.04 -12.78
C LYS A 57 -4.93 8.47 -11.48
N ILE A 58 -5.29 9.65 -10.94
CA ILE A 58 -4.72 10.13 -9.69
C ILE A 58 -5.14 9.24 -8.52
N ALA A 59 -6.41 8.83 -8.50
CA ALA A 59 -6.93 7.90 -7.50
C ALA A 59 -6.20 6.55 -7.56
N GLU A 60 -5.96 6.01 -8.76
CA GLU A 60 -5.21 4.76 -8.96
C GLU A 60 -3.77 4.87 -8.46
N ILE A 61 -3.07 5.97 -8.78
CA ILE A 61 -1.73 6.26 -8.26
C ILE A 61 -1.75 6.25 -6.74
N GLY A 62 -2.70 6.97 -6.13
CA GLY A 62 -2.87 7.03 -4.68
C GLY A 62 -3.13 5.65 -4.08
N SER A 63 -3.97 4.84 -4.73
CA SER A 63 -4.28 3.46 -4.31
C SER A 63 -3.04 2.57 -4.25
N GLY A 64 -2.18 2.63 -5.26
CA GLY A 64 -0.92 1.87 -5.30
C GLY A 64 0.00 2.22 -4.11
N ILE A 65 0.13 3.51 -3.81
CA ILE A 65 0.95 4.01 -2.69
C ILE A 65 0.36 3.57 -1.34
N VAL A 66 -0.95 3.73 -1.17
CA VAL A 66 -1.67 3.32 0.05
C VAL A 66 -1.49 1.83 0.32
N ARG A 67 -1.66 1.00 -0.71
CA ARG A 67 -1.53 -0.46 -0.59
C ARG A 67 -0.14 -0.86 -0.08
N TYR A 68 0.92 -0.23 -0.60
CA TYR A 68 2.28 -0.47 -0.13
C TYR A 68 2.43 -0.21 1.38
N TYR A 69 1.94 0.95 1.86
CA TYR A 69 2.06 1.30 3.28
C TYR A 69 1.13 0.48 4.18
N LYS A 70 -0.08 0.14 3.72
CA LYS A 70 -1.00 -0.72 4.46
C LYS A 70 -0.39 -2.09 4.74
N ASN A 71 0.22 -2.70 3.73
CA ASN A 71 0.90 -3.99 3.87
C ASN A 71 2.17 -3.90 4.75
N LYS A 72 2.80 -2.73 4.82
CA LYS A 72 3.98 -2.52 5.65
C LYS A 72 3.68 -2.33 7.13
N PHE A 73 2.59 -1.64 7.46
CA PHE A 73 2.29 -1.23 8.82
C PHE A 73 1.19 -2.05 9.50
N GLU A 74 0.29 -2.63 8.74
CA GLU A 74 -0.80 -3.52 9.19
C GLU A 74 -1.54 -2.98 10.43
N ARG A 75 -1.79 -1.66 10.47
CA ARG A 75 -2.45 -1.02 11.61
C ARG A 75 -3.90 -1.48 11.72
N VAL A 76 -4.27 -1.98 12.89
CA VAL A 76 -5.63 -2.37 13.23
C VAL A 76 -6.56 -1.15 13.16
N ARG A 77 -7.79 -1.34 12.68
CA ARG A 77 -8.80 -0.28 12.57
C ARG A 77 -9.30 0.17 13.95
N PRO A 78 -9.77 1.44 14.08
CA PRO A 78 -10.30 1.96 15.35
C PRO A 78 -11.38 1.08 15.95
N TYR A 79 -12.38 0.70 15.17
CA TYR A 79 -13.49 -0.13 15.64
C TYR A 79 -13.05 -1.53 16.08
N GLN A 80 -12.10 -2.15 15.37
CA GLN A 80 -11.54 -3.46 15.74
C GLN A 80 -10.74 -3.39 17.04
N LEU A 81 -9.97 -2.32 17.24
CA LEU A 81 -9.21 -2.12 18.47
C LEU A 81 -10.16 -1.83 19.65
N ALA A 82 -11.17 -1.00 19.44
CA ALA A 82 -12.17 -0.70 20.46
C ALA A 82 -12.92 -1.97 20.91
N GLU A 83 -13.32 -2.83 19.96
CA GLU A 83 -13.93 -4.13 20.25
C GLU A 83 -13.00 -5.02 21.10
N ALA A 84 -11.73 -5.14 20.69
CA ALA A 84 -10.72 -5.93 21.43
C ALA A 84 -10.46 -5.39 22.85
N LEU A 85 -10.75 -4.12 23.10
CA LEU A 85 -10.62 -3.47 24.40
C LEU A 85 -11.92 -3.43 25.21
N ASN A 86 -12.99 -4.03 24.70
CA ASN A 86 -14.35 -3.93 25.27
C ASN A 86 -14.83 -2.48 25.46
N MET A 87 -14.39 -1.56 24.60
CA MET A 87 -14.84 -0.18 24.61
C MET A 87 -16.13 -0.06 23.78
N LYS A 88 -17.13 0.69 24.31
CA LYS A 88 -18.27 1.09 23.50
C LYS A 88 -17.75 2.06 22.43
N PHE A 89 -17.92 1.74 21.14
CA PHE A 89 -17.43 2.53 20.04
C PHE A 89 -18.47 2.58 18.92
N ASP A 90 -19.05 3.75 18.73
CA ASP A 90 -20.18 3.96 17.81
C ASP A 90 -19.69 4.26 16.40
N HIS A 91 -19.12 3.27 15.71
CA HIS A 91 -18.73 3.40 14.30
C HIS A 91 -19.94 3.23 13.37
N MET A 92 -19.89 3.87 12.21
CA MET A 92 -20.90 3.66 11.17
C MET A 92 -20.79 2.24 10.61
N PRO A 93 -21.91 1.50 10.48
CA PRO A 93 -21.92 0.21 9.82
C PRO A 93 -21.69 0.44 8.33
N LEU A 94 -20.70 -0.25 7.75
CA LEU A 94 -20.53 -0.28 6.30
C LEU A 94 -20.01 -1.63 5.85
N ASP A 95 -20.64 -2.09 4.78
CA ASP A 95 -20.17 -3.21 3.99
C ASP A 95 -19.32 -2.68 2.82
N SER A 96 -18.24 -1.99 3.17
CA SER A 96 -17.30 -1.42 2.21
C SER A 96 -16.05 -2.28 2.10
N ASP A 97 -15.62 -2.57 0.88
CA ASP A 97 -14.36 -3.27 0.62
C ASP A 97 -13.14 -2.54 1.19
N SER A 98 -13.23 -1.22 1.34
CA SER A 98 -12.19 -0.41 1.97
C SER A 98 -11.91 -0.82 3.42
N MET A 99 -12.92 -1.39 4.10
CA MET A 99 -12.83 -1.84 5.50
C MET A 99 -12.05 -3.13 5.68
N LYS A 100 -11.87 -3.93 4.62
CA LYS A 100 -11.13 -5.21 4.65
C LYS A 100 -9.61 -5.03 4.72
N SER A 101 -9.10 -3.81 4.57
CA SER A 101 -7.67 -3.49 4.56
C SER A 101 -7.24 -2.76 5.84
N PRO A 102 -5.95 -2.80 6.24
CA PRO A 102 -5.44 -2.08 7.41
C PRO A 102 -5.75 -0.58 7.43
N ALA A 103 -5.70 0.05 8.62
CA ALA A 103 -6.10 1.43 8.81
C ALA A 103 -5.11 2.45 8.22
N TYR A 104 -3.80 2.19 8.33
CA TYR A 104 -2.77 3.18 8.01
C TYR A 104 -2.07 2.93 6.67
N PRO A 105 -1.93 3.98 5.84
CA PRO A 105 -2.57 5.30 5.90
C PRO A 105 -4.01 5.27 5.39
N SER A 106 -4.76 6.38 5.57
CA SER A 106 -6.11 6.51 5.00
C SER A 106 -6.05 6.70 3.48
N GLY A 107 -6.63 5.73 2.74
CA GLY A 107 -6.69 5.78 1.28
C GLY A 107 -7.46 6.97 0.77
N HIS A 108 -8.69 7.15 1.27
CA HIS A 108 -9.56 8.26 0.90
C HIS A 108 -8.90 9.63 1.14
N SER A 109 -8.25 9.81 2.29
CA SER A 109 -7.54 11.07 2.61
C SER A 109 -6.36 11.34 1.68
N LEU A 110 -5.63 10.31 1.26
CA LEU A 110 -4.49 10.47 0.36
C LEU A 110 -4.95 10.75 -1.05
N GLN A 111 -5.88 9.95 -1.57
CA GLN A 111 -6.36 10.04 -2.94
C GLN A 111 -7.11 11.36 -3.19
N SER A 112 -8.07 11.72 -2.32
CA SER A 112 -8.80 12.98 -2.45
C SER A 112 -7.87 14.19 -2.35
N ARG A 113 -6.84 14.11 -1.49
CA ARG A 113 -5.86 15.19 -1.39
C ARG A 113 -5.00 15.32 -2.65
N LEU A 114 -4.58 14.24 -3.28
CA LEU A 114 -3.85 14.27 -4.55
C LEU A 114 -4.70 14.89 -5.67
N ILE A 115 -5.98 14.52 -5.75
CA ILE A 115 -6.92 15.08 -6.72
C ILE A 115 -7.07 16.59 -6.49
N ALA A 116 -7.23 17.01 -5.24
CA ALA A 116 -7.36 18.43 -4.89
C ALA A 116 -6.09 19.24 -5.21
N GLU A 117 -4.89 18.70 -4.96
CA GLU A 117 -3.64 19.38 -5.32
C GLU A 117 -3.51 19.54 -6.83
N TYR A 118 -3.91 18.54 -7.62
CA TYR A 118 -3.87 18.59 -9.07
C TYR A 118 -4.76 19.70 -9.65
N TYR A 119 -6.00 19.81 -9.18
CA TYR A 119 -6.88 20.86 -9.65
C TYR A 119 -6.56 22.23 -9.03
N ALA A 120 -6.00 22.26 -7.81
CA ALA A 120 -5.51 23.49 -7.21
C ALA A 120 -4.28 24.08 -7.94
N GLU A 121 -3.51 23.28 -8.68
CA GLU A 121 -2.47 23.77 -9.57
C GLU A 121 -3.03 24.38 -10.85
N GLN A 122 -4.14 23.83 -11.37
CA GLN A 122 -4.83 24.35 -12.56
C GLN A 122 -5.67 25.59 -12.24
N TYR A 123 -6.26 25.64 -11.05
CA TYR A 123 -7.15 26.69 -10.56
C TYR A 123 -6.65 27.24 -9.22
N PRO A 124 -5.55 28.01 -9.19
CA PRO A 124 -4.92 28.45 -7.95
C PRO A 124 -5.84 29.28 -7.03
N GLU A 125 -6.74 30.08 -7.64
CA GLU A 125 -7.74 30.90 -6.93
C GLU A 125 -8.79 30.06 -6.20
N HIS A 126 -9.05 28.85 -6.68
CA HIS A 126 -9.98 27.89 -6.09
C HIS A 126 -9.32 26.92 -5.10
N ARG A 127 -8.00 27.02 -4.88
CA ARG A 127 -7.23 26.11 -4.03
C ARG A 127 -7.88 25.85 -2.67
N LYS A 128 -8.40 26.90 -2.01
CA LYS A 128 -8.98 26.75 -0.68
C LYS A 128 -10.20 25.82 -0.68
N GLY A 129 -11.10 25.98 -1.66
CA GLY A 129 -12.31 25.17 -1.78
C GLY A 129 -12.00 23.73 -2.18
N LEU A 130 -11.08 23.52 -3.14
CA LEU A 130 -10.65 22.19 -3.56
C LEU A 130 -10.04 21.39 -2.41
N ILE A 131 -9.17 22.05 -1.64
CA ILE A 131 -8.55 21.42 -0.46
C ILE A 131 -9.60 21.14 0.63
N ALA A 132 -10.59 22.01 0.83
CA ALA A 132 -11.66 21.77 1.79
C ALA A 132 -12.48 20.51 1.42
N GLY A 133 -12.78 20.29 0.14
CA GLY A 133 -13.44 19.07 -0.31
C GLY A 133 -12.64 17.80 -0.02
N ALA A 134 -11.32 17.84 -0.21
CA ALA A 134 -10.46 16.72 0.16
C ALA A 134 -10.40 16.47 1.67
N GLU A 135 -10.41 17.54 2.48
CA GLU A 135 -10.48 17.46 3.94
C GLU A 135 -11.80 16.86 4.41
N GLU A 136 -12.92 17.21 3.77
CA GLU A 136 -14.23 16.64 4.05
C GLU A 136 -14.22 15.12 3.84
N CYS A 137 -13.72 14.64 2.70
CA CYS A 137 -13.56 13.23 2.42
C CYS A 137 -12.76 12.51 3.51
N GLY A 138 -11.60 13.05 3.90
CA GLY A 138 -10.73 12.44 4.90
C GLY A 138 -11.33 12.44 6.31
N LYS A 139 -11.94 13.55 6.73
CA LYS A 139 -12.60 13.67 8.04
C LYS A 139 -13.84 12.78 8.12
N GLY A 140 -14.57 12.60 7.05
CA GLY A 140 -15.68 11.66 6.99
C GLY A 140 -15.29 10.27 7.46
N ARG A 141 -14.08 9.80 7.10
CA ARG A 141 -13.57 8.48 7.54
C ARG A 141 -13.30 8.41 9.04
N ILE A 142 -12.95 9.54 9.68
CA ILE A 142 -12.81 9.61 11.14
C ILE A 142 -14.19 9.59 11.80
N TYR A 143 -15.14 10.41 11.32
CA TYR A 143 -16.52 10.40 11.80
C TYR A 143 -17.21 9.04 11.64
N ALA A 144 -16.86 8.30 10.61
CA ALA A 144 -17.36 6.93 10.43
C ALA A 144 -16.75 5.91 11.40
N GLY A 145 -15.67 6.25 12.09
CA GLY A 145 -14.96 5.33 12.99
C GLY A 145 -14.03 4.34 12.27
N TRP A 146 -13.66 4.63 11.02
CA TRP A 146 -12.88 3.71 10.19
C TRP A 146 -11.39 3.99 10.13
N HIS A 147 -11.00 5.23 10.38
CA HIS A 147 -9.62 5.69 10.42
C HIS A 147 -9.36 6.56 11.64
N TYR A 148 -8.16 6.47 12.18
CA TYR A 148 -7.71 7.38 13.23
C TYR A 148 -7.41 8.77 12.66
N PRO A 149 -7.52 9.85 13.48
CA PRO A 149 -7.06 11.18 13.08
C PRO A 149 -5.62 11.20 12.56
N SER A 150 -4.74 10.38 13.14
CA SER A 150 -3.34 10.26 12.71
C SER A 150 -3.20 9.60 11.34
N ASP A 151 -4.09 8.66 10.93
CA ASP A 151 -4.09 8.06 9.59
C ASP A 151 -4.39 9.13 8.53
N HIS A 152 -5.39 9.99 8.81
CA HIS A 152 -5.74 11.12 7.95
C HIS A 152 -4.58 12.12 7.84
N THR A 153 -4.05 12.58 8.98
CA THR A 153 -2.97 13.57 9.02
C THR A 153 -1.73 13.07 8.26
N ALA A 154 -1.36 11.80 8.46
CA ALA A 154 -0.24 11.18 7.75
C ALA A 154 -0.49 11.11 6.24
N SER A 155 -1.72 10.79 5.83
CA SER A 155 -2.11 10.72 4.41
C SER A 155 -2.04 12.07 3.73
N VAL A 156 -2.53 13.13 4.37
CA VAL A 156 -2.45 14.51 3.87
C VAL A 156 -0.98 14.96 3.74
N LYS A 157 -0.15 14.66 4.74
CA LYS A 157 1.29 14.95 4.69
C LYS A 157 1.98 14.20 3.55
N LEU A 158 1.69 12.92 3.41
CA LEU A 158 2.24 12.07 2.36
C LEU A 158 1.82 12.59 0.98
N ALA A 159 0.54 12.92 0.78
CA ALA A 159 0.06 13.47 -0.48
C ALA A 159 0.81 14.74 -0.88
N LYS A 160 1.01 15.68 0.05
CA LYS A 160 1.80 16.91 -0.19
C LYS A 160 3.24 16.64 -0.57
N GLN A 161 3.85 15.60 0.01
CA GLN A 161 5.24 15.23 -0.27
C GLN A 161 5.43 14.57 -1.63
N ILE A 162 4.47 13.74 -2.04
CA ILE A 162 4.57 12.98 -3.29
C ILE A 162 4.03 13.74 -4.50
N TYR A 163 3.05 14.62 -4.30
CA TYR A 163 2.37 15.35 -5.38
C TYR A 163 3.35 16.05 -6.34
N PRO A 164 4.40 16.78 -5.89
CA PRO A 164 5.36 17.42 -6.81
C PRO A 164 6.08 16.44 -7.75
N ASN A 165 6.08 15.15 -7.40
CA ASN A 165 6.70 14.09 -8.21
C ASN A 165 5.68 13.34 -9.08
N ILE A 166 4.37 13.62 -8.91
CA ILE A 166 3.28 13.10 -9.73
C ILE A 166 3.06 14.08 -10.88
N THR A 167 3.93 14.01 -11.89
CA THR A 167 3.74 14.82 -13.10
C THR A 167 2.69 14.16 -13.99
N MET A 168 1.48 14.73 -14.06
CA MET A 168 0.41 14.28 -14.96
C MET A 168 0.75 14.49 -16.46
N ARG A 169 1.83 15.16 -16.77
CA ARG A 169 2.35 15.24 -18.15
C ARG A 169 2.98 13.94 -18.63
N LYS A 170 3.29 13.05 -17.70
CA LYS A 170 3.73 11.68 -18.01
C LYS A 170 2.79 10.73 -17.28
N THR A 171 2.23 9.76 -17.98
CA THR A 171 1.44 8.70 -17.32
C THR A 171 2.26 8.12 -16.18
N PHE A 172 1.63 7.59 -15.12
CA PHE A 172 2.35 6.95 -13.99
C PHE A 172 3.39 5.93 -14.49
N LYS A 173 3.12 5.30 -15.62
CA LYS A 173 4.06 4.47 -16.35
C LYS A 173 5.30 5.25 -16.83
N GLU A 174 5.14 6.52 -17.19
CA GLU A 174 6.23 7.42 -17.67
C GLU A 174 6.94 8.15 -16.52
N SER A 175 6.25 8.53 -15.44
CA SER A 175 6.90 9.11 -14.24
C SER A 175 7.70 8.07 -13.45
N ILE A 176 7.30 6.82 -13.52
CA ILE A 176 8.09 5.69 -13.04
C ILE A 176 9.26 5.38 -13.99
N ILE A 177 9.16 5.74 -15.26
CA ILE A 177 10.16 5.54 -16.31
C ILE A 177 11.24 6.65 -16.30
N ASP A 178 10.95 7.84 -15.81
CA ASP A 178 11.93 8.95 -15.68
C ASP A 178 12.76 8.94 -14.37
N ILE A 179 12.52 8.01 -13.46
CA ILE A 179 13.61 7.59 -12.57
C ILE A 179 14.68 7.00 -13.51
N PRO A 180 15.94 7.48 -13.48
CA PRO A 180 16.99 6.97 -14.36
C PRO A 180 16.89 5.46 -14.37
N ARG A 181 16.61 4.87 -15.51
CA ARG A 181 16.42 3.42 -15.65
C ARG A 181 17.67 2.76 -15.11
N ARG A 182 17.63 2.29 -13.88
CA ARG A 182 18.70 1.51 -13.31
C ARG A 182 18.79 0.23 -14.15
N THR A 183 19.98 -0.18 -14.43
CA THR A 183 20.26 -1.53 -14.94
C THR A 183 19.70 -2.57 -13.97
N TYR A 184 19.49 -3.79 -14.40
CA TYR A 184 19.33 -4.91 -13.47
C TYR A 184 20.55 -4.98 -12.55
N ALA A 185 20.47 -5.74 -11.44
CA ALA A 185 21.55 -5.82 -10.46
C ALA A 185 22.84 -6.36 -11.09
N PRO A 186 23.89 -5.54 -11.31
CA PRO A 186 25.13 -6.01 -11.98
C PRO A 186 25.90 -7.06 -11.17
N LYS A 187 25.63 -7.17 -9.86
CA LYS A 187 26.21 -8.24 -9.02
C LYS A 187 25.57 -9.62 -9.31
N VAL A 188 24.35 -9.64 -9.87
CA VAL A 188 23.57 -10.85 -10.12
C VAL A 188 23.53 -11.20 -11.59
N PHE A 189 23.46 -10.20 -12.46
CA PHE A 189 23.26 -10.38 -13.90
C PHE A 189 24.45 -9.86 -14.71
N ASP A 190 24.82 -10.62 -15.73
CA ASP A 190 25.61 -10.14 -16.84
C ASP A 190 24.68 -9.37 -17.80
N ASP A 191 25.25 -8.44 -18.56
CA ASP A 191 24.47 -7.59 -19.52
C ASP A 191 23.24 -6.96 -18.84
N ALA A 192 23.44 -6.42 -17.62
CA ALA A 192 22.40 -5.92 -16.74
C ALA A 192 21.58 -4.74 -17.33
N ASP A 193 22.03 -4.13 -18.41
CA ASP A 193 21.39 -3.06 -19.18
C ASP A 193 20.45 -3.57 -20.28
N THR A 194 20.52 -4.86 -20.61
CA THR A 194 19.72 -5.49 -21.65
C THR A 194 18.27 -5.78 -21.21
N LYS A 195 17.43 -6.22 -22.16
CA LYS A 195 16.03 -6.63 -21.88
C LYS A 195 15.94 -8.01 -21.25
N ASP A 196 16.93 -8.86 -21.49
CA ASP A 196 16.96 -10.26 -21.03
C ASP A 196 18.35 -10.57 -20.45
N PRO A 197 18.68 -10.06 -19.25
CA PRO A 197 19.98 -10.25 -18.64
C PRO A 197 20.16 -11.67 -18.13
N LYS A 198 21.33 -12.23 -18.32
CA LYS A 198 21.67 -13.58 -17.86
C LYS A 198 22.24 -13.56 -16.44
N ILE A 199 21.87 -14.53 -15.64
CA ILE A 199 22.44 -14.70 -14.30
C ILE A 199 23.92 -15.00 -14.44
N ARG A 200 24.77 -14.31 -13.67
CA ARG A 200 26.20 -14.55 -13.61
C ARG A 200 26.53 -15.97 -13.23
N ALA A 201 27.51 -16.56 -13.88
CA ALA A 201 27.93 -17.94 -13.60
C ALA A 201 28.30 -18.17 -12.11
N SER A 202 28.93 -17.19 -11.47
CA SER A 202 29.27 -17.25 -10.03
C SER A 202 28.04 -17.27 -9.13
N VAL A 203 27.01 -16.47 -9.46
CA VAL A 203 25.74 -16.43 -8.72
C VAL A 203 24.96 -17.73 -8.95
N LYS A 204 24.91 -18.19 -10.21
CA LYS A 204 24.28 -19.47 -10.54
C LYS A 204 24.91 -20.63 -9.75
N ALA A 205 26.24 -20.69 -9.67
CA ALA A 205 26.94 -21.72 -8.90
C ALA A 205 26.61 -21.69 -7.39
N GLN A 206 26.41 -20.49 -6.81
CA GLN A 206 25.96 -20.35 -5.42
C GLN A 206 24.52 -20.84 -5.24
N ILE A 207 23.63 -20.49 -6.16
CA ILE A 207 22.24 -20.97 -6.17
C ILE A 207 22.23 -22.50 -6.27
N ASP A 208 22.94 -23.06 -7.24
CA ASP A 208 22.97 -24.50 -7.48
C ASP A 208 23.56 -25.27 -6.26
N LYS A 209 24.53 -24.67 -5.55
CA LYS A 209 25.05 -25.24 -4.30
C LYS A 209 23.98 -25.30 -3.21
N GLN A 210 23.22 -24.22 -3.02
CA GLN A 210 22.14 -24.16 -2.01
C GLN A 210 20.98 -25.08 -2.39
N LEU A 211 20.62 -25.16 -3.67
CA LEU A 211 19.57 -26.07 -4.13
C LEU A 211 19.87 -27.52 -3.86
N LYS A 212 21.14 -27.94 -3.91
CA LYS A 212 21.54 -29.31 -3.54
C LYS A 212 21.26 -29.67 -2.07
N GLU A 213 21.29 -28.71 -1.16
CA GLU A 213 20.86 -28.94 0.21
C GLU A 213 19.35 -29.20 0.29
N PHE A 214 18.57 -28.47 -0.50
CA PHE A 214 17.12 -28.66 -0.56
C PHE A 214 16.71 -29.97 -1.25
N GLU A 215 17.44 -30.41 -2.26
CA GLU A 215 17.21 -31.70 -2.91
C GLU A 215 17.33 -32.90 -1.96
N SER A 216 18.06 -32.74 -0.84
CA SER A 216 18.13 -33.77 0.21
C SER A 216 16.79 -33.91 1.00
N GLU A 217 15.93 -32.93 0.97
CA GLU A 217 14.63 -32.95 1.64
C GLU A 217 13.55 -33.61 0.75
N TYR A 218 13.37 -33.07 -0.44
CA TYR A 218 12.43 -33.54 -1.46
C TYR A 218 12.93 -33.18 -2.87
N PRO A 219 12.53 -33.92 -3.91
CA PRO A 219 12.83 -33.53 -5.29
C PRO A 219 12.30 -32.12 -5.60
N ILE A 220 13.12 -31.34 -6.28
CA ILE A 220 12.73 -29.99 -6.70
C ILE A 220 12.05 -30.06 -8.05
N LEU A 221 10.78 -29.66 -8.10
CA LEU A 221 9.99 -29.58 -9.34
C LEU A 221 10.29 -28.32 -10.16
N LYS A 222 10.50 -27.19 -9.47
CA LYS A 222 10.74 -25.89 -10.10
C LYS A 222 11.45 -24.94 -9.17
N THR A 223 12.34 -24.15 -9.74
CA THR A 223 12.95 -22.98 -9.09
C THR A 223 12.62 -21.72 -9.87
N SER A 224 12.39 -20.60 -9.19
CA SER A 224 12.14 -19.32 -9.83
C SER A 224 12.75 -18.20 -9.01
N LEU A 225 13.46 -17.30 -9.67
CA LEU A 225 13.86 -16.04 -9.05
C LEU A 225 12.63 -15.14 -8.92
N ILE A 226 12.50 -14.47 -7.79
CA ILE A 226 11.44 -13.52 -7.50
C ILE A 226 11.99 -12.26 -6.83
N GLY A 227 11.12 -11.31 -6.54
CA GLY A 227 11.45 -10.12 -5.74
C GLY A 227 12.00 -8.93 -6.53
N SER A 228 12.51 -7.95 -5.79
CA SER A 228 12.94 -6.66 -6.32
C SER A 228 14.15 -6.76 -7.25
N ILE A 229 14.96 -7.81 -7.10
CA ILE A 229 16.17 -8.05 -7.90
C ILE A 229 15.87 -8.21 -9.39
N LEU A 230 14.68 -8.70 -9.74
CA LEU A 230 14.17 -8.85 -11.10
C LEU A 230 13.66 -7.54 -11.70
N THR A 231 13.74 -6.45 -10.96
CA THR A 231 13.29 -5.13 -11.41
C THR A 231 14.48 -4.19 -11.54
N LYS A 232 14.37 -3.21 -12.41
CA LYS A 232 15.38 -2.12 -12.49
C LYS A 232 15.31 -1.15 -11.29
N ARG A 233 14.60 -1.52 -10.21
CA ARG A 233 14.37 -0.76 -8.98
C ARG A 233 14.91 -1.43 -7.74
N TYR A 234 15.78 -2.43 -7.89
CA TYR A 234 16.39 -3.10 -6.75
C TYR A 234 17.19 -2.12 -5.88
N ARG A 235 17.24 -2.39 -4.59
CA ARG A 235 18.09 -1.66 -3.66
C ARG A 235 19.52 -2.24 -3.74
N LYS A 236 20.55 -1.45 -3.38
CA LYS A 236 21.95 -1.93 -3.37
C LYS A 236 22.15 -3.13 -2.45
N ASP A 237 21.34 -3.21 -1.41
CA ASP A 237 21.28 -4.26 -0.38
C ASP A 237 20.13 -5.25 -0.61
N ALA A 238 19.57 -5.30 -1.82
CA ALA A 238 18.49 -6.22 -2.14
C ALA A 238 18.98 -7.67 -2.12
N ASP A 239 18.22 -8.51 -1.43
CA ASP A 239 18.45 -9.95 -1.36
C ASP A 239 18.04 -10.64 -2.66
N LEU A 240 18.56 -11.84 -2.87
CA LEU A 240 18.21 -12.71 -3.98
C LEU A 240 17.13 -13.69 -3.49
N ASP A 241 15.88 -13.41 -3.83
CA ASP A 241 14.75 -14.24 -3.46
C ASP A 241 14.57 -15.39 -4.47
N ILE A 242 14.54 -16.64 -3.98
CA ILE A 242 14.35 -17.84 -4.80
C ILE A 242 13.14 -18.62 -4.29
N ASN A 243 12.15 -18.82 -5.13
CA ASN A 243 11.09 -19.78 -4.88
C ASN A 243 11.51 -21.17 -5.31
N VAL A 244 11.32 -22.15 -4.41
CA VAL A 244 11.57 -23.56 -4.67
C VAL A 244 10.26 -24.32 -4.48
N LEU A 245 9.84 -25.02 -5.53
CA LEU A 245 8.68 -25.91 -5.50
C LEU A 245 9.18 -27.35 -5.34
N PHE A 246 8.79 -27.99 -4.24
CA PHE A 246 9.16 -29.38 -3.93
C PHE A 246 8.06 -30.37 -4.35
N ASP A 247 8.46 -31.58 -4.69
CA ASP A 247 7.55 -32.71 -4.90
C ASP A 247 7.23 -33.37 -3.53
N VAL A 248 6.25 -32.80 -2.83
CA VAL A 248 5.82 -33.30 -1.52
C VAL A 248 4.49 -34.04 -1.67
N PRO A 249 4.34 -35.27 -1.14
CA PRO A 249 3.07 -35.98 -1.11
C PRO A 249 1.96 -35.14 -0.49
N GLU A 250 0.76 -35.22 -1.09
CA GLU A 250 -0.36 -34.32 -0.78
C GLU A 250 -0.75 -34.37 0.70
N ASP A 251 -0.76 -35.56 1.28
CA ASP A 251 -1.06 -35.82 2.69
C ASP A 251 -0.06 -35.24 3.67
N LYS A 252 1.14 -34.85 3.21
CA LYS A 252 2.25 -34.29 4.04
C LYS A 252 2.49 -32.81 3.80
N ARG A 253 1.90 -32.20 2.80
CA ARG A 253 2.24 -30.82 2.35
C ARG A 253 2.18 -29.79 3.48
N GLU A 254 1.17 -29.83 4.33
CA GLU A 254 0.97 -28.82 5.35
C GLU A 254 2.02 -28.97 6.50
N ILE A 255 2.25 -30.19 6.92
CA ILE A 255 3.25 -30.50 7.98
C ILE A 255 4.67 -30.17 7.50
N GLU A 256 4.99 -30.58 6.28
CA GLU A 256 6.32 -30.33 5.68
C GLU A 256 6.55 -28.85 5.36
N ARG A 257 5.49 -28.12 4.97
CA ARG A 257 5.56 -26.67 4.81
C ARG A 257 5.96 -25.99 6.12
N GLU A 258 5.35 -26.36 7.23
CA GLU A 258 5.70 -25.81 8.54
C GLU A 258 7.12 -26.19 8.97
N ARG A 259 7.52 -27.44 8.78
CA ARG A 259 8.85 -27.95 9.10
C ARG A 259 9.95 -27.25 8.30
N LEU A 260 9.79 -27.18 6.98
CA LEU A 260 10.75 -26.53 6.07
C LEU A 260 10.83 -25.02 6.31
N SER A 261 9.68 -24.37 6.59
CA SER A 261 9.65 -22.97 6.98
C SER A 261 10.47 -22.72 8.25
N LYS A 262 10.28 -23.53 9.29
CA LYS A 262 11.07 -23.41 10.53
C LYS A 262 12.56 -23.63 10.30
N LYS A 263 12.90 -24.58 9.44
CA LYS A 263 14.29 -24.93 9.15
C LYS A 263 15.02 -23.85 8.33
N TYR A 264 14.41 -23.33 7.29
CA TYR A 264 15.06 -22.48 6.30
C TYR A 264 14.66 -21.00 6.33
N LEU A 265 13.51 -20.65 6.94
CA LEU A 265 13.01 -19.28 7.00
C LEU A 265 13.17 -18.62 8.37
N SER A 266 13.80 -19.28 9.35
CA SER A 266 13.97 -18.68 10.66
C SER A 266 14.99 -17.53 10.60
N ALA A 267 14.69 -16.44 11.31
CA ALA A 267 15.55 -15.25 11.43
C ALA A 267 16.95 -15.54 12.04
N LYS A 268 17.19 -16.76 12.46
CA LYS A 268 18.47 -17.25 13.02
C LYS A 268 19.36 -17.94 12.00
N ASN A 269 18.89 -18.14 10.77
CA ASN A 269 19.73 -18.69 9.71
C ASN A 269 20.57 -17.55 9.11
N PRO A 270 21.92 -17.55 9.25
CA PRO A 270 22.78 -16.50 8.73
C PRO A 270 22.73 -16.37 7.19
N ASP A 271 22.29 -17.40 6.49
CA ASP A 271 22.13 -17.39 5.02
C ASP A 271 20.77 -16.83 4.57
N ASN A 272 19.94 -16.42 5.51
CA ASN A 272 18.64 -15.72 5.39
C ASN A 272 17.93 -15.94 4.05
N ILE A 273 17.57 -17.20 3.76
CA ILE A 273 16.77 -17.55 2.59
C ILE A 273 15.32 -17.30 2.95
N GLN A 274 14.85 -16.09 2.65
CA GLN A 274 13.41 -15.78 2.74
C GLN A 274 12.69 -16.37 1.53
N GLY A 275 12.15 -17.56 1.66
CA GLY A 275 11.29 -18.19 0.68
C GLY A 275 9.86 -18.30 1.22
N LYS A 276 8.87 -17.97 0.40
CA LYS A 276 7.48 -18.26 0.69
C LYS A 276 7.16 -19.61 0.06
N LEU A 277 6.94 -20.64 0.87
CA LEU A 277 6.41 -21.91 0.39
C LEU A 277 4.94 -21.69 -0.02
N ILE A 278 4.61 -21.97 -1.26
CA ILE A 278 3.24 -21.94 -1.79
C ILE A 278 2.67 -23.35 -1.71
#